data_c15fc97a8abf8e1937d2f34c3d0749fd
#
_entry.id   c15fc97a8abf8e1937d2f34c3d0749fd
#
_cell.length_a   1.000
_cell.length_b   1.000
_cell.length_c   1.000
_cell.angle_alpha   90.00
_cell.angle_beta   90.00
_cell.angle_gamma   90.00
#
_symmetry.space_group_name_H-M   'P 1'
#
loop_
_entity.id
_entity.type
_entity.pdbx_description
1 polymer ?
#
loop_
_entity_poly.entity_id
_entity_poly.type
_entity_poly.pdbx_seq_one_letter_code
_entity_poly.pdbx_strand_id
1 'polypeptide(L)'
;MTLPVLVNLAVFVLTMGYLYQRRRSGASISSNVLLAVLLGVVLGALLQAAYGLGSAAITGTMTWVGVVGGIYVRLLQMVVTPLVFISILSAVSKLHDARSLGKISAGVLGTLLVTTAISAGIGIGVTTLFGLRAEGLVQGARELERGSYMETRVADAAKLDLPSLLTSMVPTNIFADLTGARSTSIMAVVVFSTMLGFAALALKRDKPEIGERVQTGIDTLQHLILRLVRMVLRLTPYGVLALMTRVVGSSNVDDVYNLGGFVVASYVGLGLILLLHAAIITGTGLNPVRFYQKVLPVLTFAFTSRSSAAAIPLSVETQVSRLGVPPAVANFSASFGATIGQNGCAGLYPAMLAVMIAPGAGIDPTSLPFMASVIGVATLGSVGIAGVGGGATFAALVVLSALNLPVALAGLLISVEPLIDMGRTAINVSGSMTAGTVTSRMLGELDFATFEAHDAPPTEAGADTDDAPAGEPAGARA
;
A
#
# COMPACT_ATOMS: atom_id res chain seq x y z
N MET A 1 13.16 8.10 35.54
CA MET A 1 14.02 7.92 34.34
C MET A 1 15.47 8.03 34.83
N THR A 2 16.32 7.08 34.44
CA THR A 2 17.75 7.13 34.75
C THR A 2 18.46 8.13 33.81
N LEU A 3 19.61 8.68 34.26
CA LEU A 3 20.38 9.65 33.46
C LEU A 3 20.71 9.13 32.04
N PRO A 4 21.14 7.86 31.82
CA PRO A 4 21.36 7.31 30.47
C PRO A 4 20.12 7.39 29.59
N VAL A 5 18.94 7.08 30.11
CA VAL A 5 17.68 7.16 29.33
C VAL A 5 17.40 8.60 28.90
N LEU A 6 17.62 9.58 29.75
CA LEU A 6 17.41 11.00 29.41
C LEU A 6 18.38 11.46 28.33
N VAL A 7 19.67 11.07 28.40
CA VAL A 7 20.66 11.38 27.36
C VAL A 7 20.28 10.76 26.03
N ASN A 8 19.90 9.48 26.01
CA ASN A 8 19.51 8.77 24.78
C ASN A 8 18.27 9.42 24.13
N LEU A 9 17.29 9.81 24.94
CA LEU A 9 16.10 10.51 24.44
C LEU A 9 16.44 11.90 23.91
N ALA A 10 17.38 12.63 24.54
CA ALA A 10 17.85 13.91 24.01
C ALA A 10 18.48 13.73 22.63
N VAL A 11 19.34 12.73 22.44
CA VAL A 11 19.94 12.40 21.13
C VAL A 11 18.85 12.04 20.11
N PHE A 12 17.86 11.23 20.49
CA PHE A 12 16.74 10.87 19.62
C PHE A 12 15.93 12.11 19.19
N VAL A 13 15.60 13.01 20.12
CA VAL A 13 14.88 14.27 19.84
C VAL A 13 15.70 15.20 18.94
N LEU A 14 17.01 15.30 19.17
CA LEU A 14 17.91 16.08 18.29
C LEU A 14 17.93 15.51 16.85
N THR A 15 17.94 14.17 16.72
CA THR A 15 17.88 13.51 15.43
C THR A 15 16.53 13.79 14.72
N MET A 16 15.42 13.78 15.45
CA MET A 16 14.11 14.21 14.92
C MET A 16 14.13 15.69 14.48
N GLY A 17 14.75 16.56 15.31
CA GLY A 17 14.93 17.98 14.99
C GLY A 17 15.74 18.22 13.72
N TYR A 18 16.79 17.44 13.51
CA TYR A 18 17.60 17.46 12.30
C TYR A 18 16.76 17.08 11.05
N LEU A 19 15.97 16.00 11.11
CA LEU A 19 15.06 15.59 10.03
C LEU A 19 14.02 16.68 9.74
N TYR A 20 13.50 17.33 10.78
CA TYR A 20 12.58 18.45 10.63
C TYR A 20 13.21 19.65 9.92
N GLN A 21 14.40 20.06 10.37
CA GLN A 21 15.13 21.17 9.76
C GLN A 21 15.46 20.91 8.29
N ARG A 22 15.97 19.70 7.99
CA ARG A 22 16.28 19.29 6.62
C ARG A 22 15.05 19.32 5.72
N ARG A 23 13.88 18.90 6.25
CA ARG A 23 12.62 19.01 5.52
C ARG A 23 12.23 20.48 5.26
N ARG A 24 12.41 21.33 6.24
CA ARG A 24 12.12 22.77 6.10
C ARG A 24 13.04 23.44 5.08
N SER A 25 14.22 22.89 4.84
CA SER A 25 15.17 23.32 3.82
C SER A 25 14.88 22.75 2.41
N GLY A 26 13.68 22.18 2.17
CA GLY A 26 13.26 21.71 0.85
C GLY A 26 13.55 20.24 0.52
N ALA A 27 14.10 19.43 1.46
CA ALA A 27 14.35 18.02 1.18
C ALA A 27 13.06 17.24 0.98
N SER A 28 13.03 16.32 -0.01
CA SER A 28 11.88 15.48 -0.31
C SER A 28 11.53 14.54 0.86
N ILE A 29 10.25 14.16 0.97
CA ILE A 29 9.79 13.22 2.00
C ILE A 29 10.55 11.89 1.87
N SER A 30 10.72 11.38 0.65
CA SER A 30 11.39 10.11 0.38
C SER A 30 12.86 10.11 0.82
N SER A 31 13.61 11.18 0.49
CA SER A 31 14.99 11.35 0.97
C SER A 31 15.08 11.38 2.50
N ASN A 32 14.14 12.05 3.17
CA ASN A 32 14.08 12.08 4.63
C ASN A 32 13.68 10.73 5.23
N VAL A 33 12.83 9.94 4.57
CA VAL A 33 12.48 8.59 5.03
C VAL A 33 13.69 7.66 4.95
N LEU A 34 14.43 7.66 3.83
CA LEU A 34 15.64 6.85 3.69
C LEU A 34 16.72 7.24 4.73
N LEU A 35 16.90 8.54 4.94
CA LEU A 35 17.81 9.03 5.98
C LEU A 35 17.33 8.62 7.38
N ALA A 36 16.02 8.66 7.65
CA ALA A 36 15.47 8.23 8.94
C ALA A 36 15.68 6.74 9.21
N VAL A 37 15.60 5.89 8.17
CA VAL A 37 15.96 4.47 8.26
C VAL A 37 17.42 4.33 8.67
N LEU A 38 18.34 4.99 7.93
CA LEU A 38 19.77 4.93 8.20
C LEU A 38 20.11 5.42 9.61
N LEU A 39 19.59 6.59 10.01
CA LEU A 39 19.81 7.15 11.35
C LEU A 39 19.19 6.27 12.44
N GLY A 40 18.05 5.65 12.19
CA GLY A 40 17.41 4.71 13.10
C GLY A 40 18.25 3.45 13.31
N VAL A 41 18.79 2.88 12.22
CA VAL A 41 19.72 1.74 12.30
C VAL A 41 20.97 2.11 13.09
N VAL A 42 21.62 3.22 12.74
CA VAL A 42 22.84 3.68 13.41
C VAL A 42 22.59 3.97 14.90
N LEU A 43 21.53 4.69 15.23
CA LEU A 43 21.19 5.02 16.62
C LEU A 43 20.86 3.76 17.43
N GLY A 44 20.07 2.84 16.87
CA GLY A 44 19.76 1.55 17.51
C GLY A 44 21.01 0.71 17.78
N ALA A 45 21.91 0.61 16.79
CA ALA A 45 23.16 -0.12 16.91
C ALA A 45 24.12 0.51 17.93
N LEU A 46 24.25 1.84 17.94
CA LEU A 46 25.07 2.57 18.94
C LEU A 46 24.56 2.36 20.35
N LEU A 47 23.23 2.43 20.56
CA LEU A 47 22.63 2.17 21.87
C LEU A 47 22.89 0.73 22.32
N GLN A 48 22.78 -0.24 21.41
CA GLN A 48 23.05 -1.64 21.71
C GLN A 48 24.53 -1.87 22.05
N ALA A 49 25.45 -1.25 21.30
CA ALA A 49 26.88 -1.35 21.54
C ALA A 49 27.29 -0.70 22.89
N ALA A 50 26.64 0.41 23.25
CA ALA A 50 26.96 1.15 24.49
C ALA A 50 26.44 0.49 25.77
N TYR A 51 25.26 -0.15 25.70
CA TYR A 51 24.58 -0.64 26.90
C TYR A 51 24.33 -2.14 26.94
N GLY A 52 24.50 -2.85 25.85
CA GLY A 52 24.16 -4.27 25.71
C GLY A 52 22.66 -4.54 25.65
N LEU A 53 22.29 -5.64 24.98
CA LEU A 53 20.90 -6.10 24.86
C LEU A 53 20.27 -6.32 26.26
N GLY A 54 19.01 -5.95 26.41
CA GLY A 54 18.23 -6.19 27.62
C GLY A 54 18.59 -5.29 28.82
N SER A 55 19.53 -4.35 28.67
CA SER A 55 19.88 -3.42 29.78
C SER A 55 18.70 -2.50 30.12
N ALA A 56 18.61 -2.09 31.39
CA ALA A 56 17.58 -1.15 31.84
C ALA A 56 17.60 0.19 31.07
N ALA A 57 18.78 0.62 30.61
CA ALA A 57 18.95 1.84 29.83
C ALA A 57 18.32 1.67 28.41
N ILE A 58 18.55 0.53 27.73
CA ILE A 58 17.92 0.25 26.45
C ILE A 58 16.41 0.09 26.61
N THR A 59 15.96 -0.74 27.54
CA THR A 59 14.53 -1.00 27.76
C THR A 59 13.77 0.29 28.06
N GLY A 60 14.32 1.14 28.93
CA GLY A 60 13.75 2.45 29.25
C GLY A 60 13.72 3.39 28.05
N THR A 61 14.79 3.45 27.26
CA THR A 61 14.85 4.27 26.04
C THR A 61 13.85 3.79 25.01
N MET A 62 13.81 2.46 24.71
CA MET A 62 12.93 1.87 23.71
C MET A 62 11.46 2.00 24.06
N THR A 63 11.11 2.07 25.35
CA THR A 63 9.74 2.34 25.78
C THR A 63 9.25 3.70 25.27
N TRP A 64 10.05 4.75 25.43
CA TRP A 64 9.69 6.10 25.00
C TRP A 64 9.80 6.32 23.49
N VAL A 65 10.85 5.80 22.86
CA VAL A 65 10.99 5.80 21.40
C VAL A 65 9.80 5.05 20.78
N GLY A 66 9.38 3.93 21.39
CA GLY A 66 8.23 3.15 20.96
C GLY A 66 6.90 3.91 21.03
N VAL A 67 6.76 4.95 21.85
CA VAL A 67 5.58 5.83 21.87
C VAL A 67 5.45 6.57 20.54
N VAL A 68 6.54 7.15 20.04
CA VAL A 68 6.55 7.89 18.77
C VAL A 68 6.19 6.97 17.60
N GLY A 69 6.85 5.80 17.49
CA GLY A 69 6.56 4.80 16.47
C GLY A 69 5.12 4.28 16.56
N GLY A 70 4.65 4.01 17.78
CA GLY A 70 3.29 3.51 18.03
C GLY A 70 2.20 4.53 17.68
N ILE A 71 2.38 5.81 17.96
CA ILE A 71 1.46 6.88 17.55
C ILE A 71 1.41 6.94 16.02
N TYR A 72 2.56 6.91 15.35
CA TYR A 72 2.61 6.93 13.88
C TYR A 72 1.83 5.77 13.25
N VAL A 73 2.04 4.55 13.75
CA VAL A 73 1.31 3.36 13.28
C VAL A 73 -0.20 3.49 13.51
N ARG A 74 -0.62 3.98 14.67
CA ARG A 74 -2.05 4.21 14.96
C ARG A 74 -2.68 5.26 14.04
N LEU A 75 -1.95 6.34 13.72
CA LEU A 75 -2.41 7.36 12.77
C LEU A 75 -2.57 6.78 11.36
N LEU A 76 -1.65 5.90 10.92
CA LEU A 76 -1.81 5.18 9.65
C LEU A 76 -3.07 4.31 9.67
N GLN A 77 -3.28 3.54 10.74
CA GLN A 77 -4.45 2.68 10.87
C GLN A 77 -5.77 3.46 10.87
N MET A 78 -5.79 4.62 11.52
CA MET A 78 -6.98 5.48 11.63
C MET A 78 -7.53 5.91 10.26
N VAL A 79 -6.67 6.17 9.29
CA VAL A 79 -7.10 6.69 7.98
C VAL A 79 -7.52 5.61 6.99
N VAL A 80 -7.28 4.33 7.28
CA VAL A 80 -7.49 3.24 6.31
C VAL A 80 -8.96 3.01 6.00
N THR A 81 -9.80 2.78 7.00
CA THR A 81 -11.22 2.49 6.77
C THR A 81 -11.94 3.63 6.04
N PRO A 82 -11.79 4.91 6.45
CA PRO A 82 -12.33 6.03 5.69
C PRO A 82 -11.82 6.12 4.25
N LEU A 83 -10.54 5.81 4.05
CA LEU A 83 -9.94 5.87 2.71
C LEU A 83 -10.46 4.76 1.81
N VAL A 84 -10.54 3.52 2.29
CA VAL A 84 -11.13 2.38 1.54
C VAL A 84 -12.56 2.71 1.14
N PHE A 85 -13.37 3.16 2.11
CA PHE A 85 -14.75 3.54 1.88
C PHE A 85 -14.89 4.55 0.75
N ILE A 86 -14.24 5.70 0.86
CA ILE A 86 -14.42 6.79 -0.09
C ILE A 86 -13.77 6.52 -1.45
N SER A 87 -12.64 5.80 -1.48
CA SER A 87 -11.94 5.49 -2.73
C SER A 87 -12.76 4.56 -3.61
N ILE A 88 -13.36 3.52 -3.03
CA ILE A 88 -14.22 2.58 -3.75
C ILE A 88 -15.52 3.27 -4.18
N LEU A 89 -16.15 4.00 -3.27
CA LEU A 89 -17.37 4.76 -3.57
C LEU A 89 -17.13 5.71 -4.74
N SER A 90 -16.06 6.52 -4.71
CA SER A 90 -15.70 7.44 -5.79
C SER A 90 -15.36 6.73 -7.10
N ALA A 91 -14.62 5.62 -7.04
CA ALA A 91 -14.27 4.86 -8.23
C ALA A 91 -15.52 4.30 -8.93
N VAL A 92 -16.42 3.67 -8.18
CA VAL A 92 -17.64 3.06 -8.72
C VAL A 92 -18.64 4.12 -9.22
N SER A 93 -18.82 5.22 -8.49
CA SER A 93 -19.77 6.29 -8.88
C SER A 93 -19.39 7.06 -10.15
N LYS A 94 -18.12 6.96 -10.58
CA LYS A 94 -17.61 7.60 -11.82
C LYS A 94 -17.74 6.75 -13.08
N LEU A 95 -18.29 5.55 -12.98
CA LEU A 95 -18.51 4.69 -14.13
C LEU A 95 -19.57 5.28 -15.06
N HIS A 96 -19.25 5.53 -16.35
CA HIS A 96 -20.11 6.35 -17.23
C HIS A 96 -21.05 5.55 -18.15
N ASP A 97 -20.81 4.26 -18.44
CA ASP A 97 -21.64 3.52 -19.37
C ASP A 97 -21.64 1.99 -19.13
N ALA A 98 -22.82 1.38 -19.01
CA ALA A 98 -22.95 -0.02 -18.55
C ALA A 98 -22.58 -1.08 -19.59
N ARG A 99 -22.58 -0.79 -20.90
CA ARG A 99 -22.34 -1.80 -21.94
C ARG A 99 -20.89 -1.92 -22.41
N SER A 100 -20.20 -0.81 -22.65
CA SER A 100 -18.74 -0.82 -22.92
C SER A 100 -17.96 -1.11 -21.65
N LEU A 101 -18.49 -0.65 -20.52
CA LEU A 101 -17.92 -0.83 -19.19
C LEU A 101 -17.75 -2.31 -18.80
N GLY A 102 -18.68 -3.20 -19.19
CA GLY A 102 -18.57 -4.63 -18.87
C GLY A 102 -17.32 -5.27 -19.45
N LYS A 103 -16.96 -4.96 -20.70
CA LYS A 103 -15.74 -5.49 -21.34
C LYS A 103 -14.47 -4.86 -20.76
N ILE A 104 -14.48 -3.54 -20.53
CA ILE A 104 -13.37 -2.82 -19.91
C ILE A 104 -13.13 -3.36 -18.50
N SER A 105 -14.19 -3.48 -17.69
CA SER A 105 -14.11 -4.01 -16.33
C SER A 105 -13.57 -5.43 -16.30
N ALA A 106 -14.09 -6.33 -17.15
CA ALA A 106 -13.62 -7.70 -17.24
C ALA A 106 -12.14 -7.77 -17.65
N GLY A 107 -11.72 -6.98 -18.62
CA GLY A 107 -10.33 -6.93 -19.08
C GLY A 107 -9.39 -6.39 -18.01
N VAL A 108 -9.69 -5.23 -17.46
CA VAL A 108 -8.83 -4.58 -16.45
C VAL A 108 -8.79 -5.37 -15.15
N LEU A 109 -9.96 -5.69 -14.56
CA LEU A 109 -10.02 -6.44 -13.30
C LEU A 109 -9.48 -7.85 -13.45
N GLY A 110 -9.78 -8.51 -14.57
CA GLY A 110 -9.23 -9.82 -14.89
C GLY A 110 -7.71 -9.80 -14.93
N THR A 111 -7.10 -8.84 -15.64
CA THR A 111 -5.65 -8.67 -15.69
C THR A 111 -5.07 -8.39 -14.30
N LEU A 112 -5.66 -7.49 -13.53
CA LEU A 112 -5.21 -7.14 -12.19
C LEU A 112 -5.26 -8.34 -11.24
N LEU A 113 -6.35 -9.10 -11.22
CA LEU A 113 -6.50 -10.25 -10.33
C LEU A 113 -5.59 -11.41 -10.74
N VAL A 114 -5.46 -11.70 -12.04
CA VAL A 114 -4.54 -12.74 -12.53
C VAL A 114 -3.09 -12.39 -12.22
N THR A 115 -2.67 -11.16 -12.47
CA THR A 115 -1.30 -10.73 -12.12
C THR A 115 -1.05 -10.75 -10.61
N THR A 116 -2.06 -10.45 -9.79
CA THR A 116 -1.97 -10.55 -8.33
C THR A 116 -1.82 -12.01 -7.88
N ALA A 117 -2.56 -12.95 -8.48
CA ALA A 117 -2.41 -14.38 -8.20
C ALA A 117 -1.00 -14.87 -8.53
N ILE A 118 -0.46 -14.49 -9.71
CA ILE A 118 0.90 -14.84 -10.09
C ILE A 118 1.92 -14.17 -9.16
N SER A 119 1.68 -12.91 -8.76
CA SER A 119 2.54 -12.21 -7.81
C SER A 119 2.57 -12.87 -6.42
N ALA A 120 1.45 -13.44 -5.96
CA ALA A 120 1.42 -14.23 -4.75
C ALA A 120 2.26 -15.52 -4.90
N GLY A 121 2.16 -16.20 -6.06
CA GLY A 121 3.01 -17.35 -6.39
C GLY A 121 4.50 -16.98 -6.41
N ILE A 122 4.87 -15.83 -6.98
CA ILE A 122 6.24 -15.30 -6.94
C ILE A 122 6.67 -15.06 -5.49
N GLY A 123 5.79 -14.50 -4.65
CA GLY A 123 6.06 -14.28 -3.23
C GLY A 123 6.37 -15.59 -2.49
N ILE A 124 5.58 -16.64 -2.72
CA ILE A 124 5.82 -17.98 -2.18
C ILE A 124 7.20 -18.50 -2.64
N GLY A 125 7.45 -18.46 -3.94
CA GLY A 125 8.68 -18.98 -4.53
C GLY A 125 9.94 -18.26 -4.02
N VAL A 126 9.94 -16.93 -4.00
CA VAL A 126 11.08 -16.13 -3.53
C VAL A 126 11.33 -16.37 -2.03
N THR A 127 10.29 -16.39 -1.20
CA THR A 127 10.45 -16.62 0.24
C THR A 127 11.03 -17.99 0.54
N THR A 128 10.56 -19.01 -0.17
CA THR A 128 11.08 -20.39 -0.06
C THR A 128 12.51 -20.48 -0.54
N LEU A 129 12.85 -19.83 -1.67
CA LEU A 129 14.21 -19.83 -2.24
C LEU A 129 15.24 -19.17 -1.31
N PHE A 130 14.86 -18.07 -0.67
CA PHE A 130 15.71 -17.37 0.29
C PHE A 130 15.71 -18.02 1.69
N GLY A 131 14.91 -19.06 1.93
CA GLY A 131 14.81 -19.74 3.21
C GLY A 131 14.35 -18.83 4.36
N LEU A 132 13.57 -17.79 4.06
CA LEU A 132 13.13 -16.81 5.07
C LEU A 132 12.16 -17.45 6.05
N ARG A 133 12.44 -17.28 7.34
CA ARG A 133 11.60 -17.77 8.45
C ARG A 133 11.35 -16.67 9.46
N ALA A 134 10.19 -16.70 10.06
CA ALA A 134 9.83 -15.77 11.14
C ALA A 134 10.26 -16.26 12.52
N GLU A 135 10.79 -17.47 12.63
CA GLU A 135 11.31 -18.05 13.88
C GLU A 135 12.53 -17.24 14.35
N GLY A 136 12.52 -16.80 15.60
CA GLY A 136 13.61 -15.99 16.18
C GLY A 136 13.36 -14.47 16.15
N LEU A 137 12.36 -13.97 15.42
CA LEU A 137 12.01 -12.56 15.52
C LEU A 137 11.39 -12.25 16.89
N VAL A 138 12.08 -11.45 17.69
CA VAL A 138 11.67 -11.15 19.07
C VAL A 138 10.39 -10.31 19.09
N GLN A 139 9.36 -10.86 19.72
CA GLN A 139 8.11 -10.16 19.97
C GLN A 139 8.24 -9.32 21.25
N GLY A 140 8.07 -8.01 21.17
CA GLY A 140 7.94 -7.16 22.35
C GLY A 140 6.58 -7.37 23.05
N ALA A 141 6.49 -7.00 24.34
CA ALA A 141 5.27 -7.18 25.15
C ALA A 141 4.01 -6.56 24.51
N ARG A 142 4.14 -5.46 23.76
CA ARG A 142 3.02 -4.81 23.04
C ARG A 142 2.65 -5.52 21.74
N GLU A 143 3.59 -6.17 21.09
CA GLU A 143 3.36 -7.03 19.94
C GLU A 143 2.63 -8.29 20.37
N LEU A 144 2.98 -8.85 21.53
CA LEU A 144 2.26 -9.97 22.18
C LEU A 144 0.84 -9.58 22.59
N GLU A 145 0.64 -8.38 23.18
CA GLU A 145 -0.70 -7.86 23.52
C GLU A 145 -1.55 -7.61 22.26
N ARG A 146 -0.96 -7.12 21.18
CA ARG A 146 -1.62 -7.01 19.87
C ARG A 146 -1.86 -8.38 19.24
N GLY A 147 -0.91 -9.32 19.39
CA GLY A 147 -1.05 -10.69 18.96
C GLY A 147 -2.26 -11.33 19.61
N SER A 148 -2.40 -11.25 20.94
CA SER A 148 -3.52 -11.81 21.69
C SER A 148 -4.87 -11.15 21.32
N TYR A 149 -4.90 -9.84 21.10
CA TYR A 149 -6.10 -9.14 20.59
C TYR A 149 -6.47 -9.57 19.17
N MET A 150 -5.47 -9.84 18.32
CA MET A 150 -5.69 -10.34 16.97
C MET A 150 -6.00 -11.83 16.95
N GLU A 151 -5.40 -12.64 17.84
CA GLU A 151 -5.73 -14.07 18.01
C GLU A 151 -7.19 -14.29 18.43
N THR A 152 -7.74 -13.44 19.30
CA THR A 152 -9.17 -13.47 19.63
C THR A 152 -10.04 -13.22 18.41
N ARG A 153 -9.63 -12.30 17.51
CA ARG A 153 -10.34 -12.04 16.24
C ARG A 153 -10.15 -13.15 15.20
N VAL A 154 -8.97 -13.76 15.17
CA VAL A 154 -8.68 -14.93 14.32
C VAL A 154 -9.48 -16.13 14.79
N ALA A 155 -9.60 -16.36 16.10
CA ALA A 155 -10.43 -17.43 16.64
C ALA A 155 -11.93 -17.29 16.29
N ASP A 156 -12.41 -16.05 16.16
CA ASP A 156 -13.77 -15.79 15.68
C ASP A 156 -13.90 -15.99 14.16
N ALA A 157 -12.85 -15.67 13.38
CA ALA A 157 -12.82 -15.92 11.93
C ALA A 157 -12.64 -17.42 11.60
N ALA A 158 -11.86 -18.15 12.39
CA ALA A 158 -11.61 -19.59 12.20
C ALA A 158 -12.84 -20.47 12.39
N LYS A 159 -13.89 -19.95 13.01
CA LYS A 159 -15.20 -20.63 13.15
C LYS A 159 -16.09 -20.51 11.92
N LEU A 160 -15.66 -19.73 10.90
CA LEU A 160 -16.43 -19.48 9.69
C LEU A 160 -16.02 -20.53 8.63
N ASP A 161 -16.94 -21.40 8.26
CA ASP A 161 -16.88 -22.16 7.02
C ASP A 161 -16.98 -21.22 5.79
N LEU A 162 -16.60 -21.67 4.62
CA LEU A 162 -16.59 -20.83 3.41
C LEU A 162 -17.93 -20.11 3.14
N PRO A 163 -19.12 -20.77 3.27
CA PRO A 163 -20.41 -20.09 3.16
C PRO A 163 -20.60 -18.97 4.19
N SER A 164 -20.24 -19.21 5.44
CA SER A 164 -20.32 -18.21 6.51
C SER A 164 -19.35 -17.05 6.29
N LEU A 165 -18.16 -17.33 5.77
CA LEU A 165 -17.20 -16.28 5.38
C LEU A 165 -17.79 -15.37 4.30
N LEU A 166 -18.32 -15.95 3.21
CA LEU A 166 -18.94 -15.20 2.13
C LEU A 166 -20.13 -14.37 2.61
N THR A 167 -20.99 -14.95 3.46
CA THR A 167 -22.14 -14.25 4.05
C THR A 167 -21.68 -13.10 4.95
N SER A 168 -20.61 -13.29 5.72
CA SER A 168 -20.07 -12.29 6.62
C SER A 168 -19.45 -11.08 5.92
N MET A 169 -19.13 -11.20 4.62
CA MET A 169 -18.67 -10.07 3.79
C MET A 169 -19.79 -9.04 3.53
N VAL A 170 -21.07 -9.46 3.65
CA VAL A 170 -22.20 -8.54 3.51
C VAL A 170 -22.47 -7.89 4.87
N PRO A 171 -22.41 -6.56 4.99
CA PRO A 171 -22.63 -5.90 6.27
C PRO A 171 -24.09 -5.96 6.72
N THR A 172 -24.32 -6.37 7.94
CA THR A 172 -25.64 -6.20 8.61
C THR A 172 -25.74 -4.84 9.30
N ASN A 173 -24.61 -4.26 9.69
CA ASN A 173 -24.51 -2.90 10.25
C ASN A 173 -23.21 -2.26 9.80
N ILE A 174 -23.29 -1.37 8.82
CA ILE A 174 -22.11 -0.70 8.27
C ILE A 174 -21.35 0.14 9.30
N PHE A 175 -22.02 0.74 10.27
CA PHE A 175 -21.35 1.54 11.29
C PHE A 175 -20.45 0.68 12.18
N ALA A 176 -20.88 -0.53 12.52
CA ALA A 176 -20.04 -1.50 13.22
C ALA A 176 -18.83 -1.93 12.38
N ASP A 177 -19.00 -2.06 11.06
CA ASP A 177 -17.90 -2.40 10.17
C ASP A 177 -16.93 -1.23 9.94
N LEU A 178 -17.41 -0.01 9.89
CA LEU A 178 -16.56 1.18 9.82
C LEU A 178 -15.66 1.33 11.07
N THR A 179 -16.08 0.82 12.23
CA THR A 179 -15.23 0.77 13.43
C THR A 179 -14.25 -0.41 13.44
N GLY A 180 -14.33 -1.31 12.46
CA GLY A 180 -13.51 -2.51 12.40
C GLY A 180 -13.89 -3.55 13.48
N ALA A 181 -15.16 -3.62 13.89
CA ALA A 181 -15.63 -4.49 14.96
C ALA A 181 -15.52 -6.00 14.65
N ARG A 182 -15.49 -6.37 13.37
CA ARG A 182 -15.38 -7.77 12.91
C ARG A 182 -14.08 -7.99 12.13
N SER A 183 -13.59 -9.23 12.05
CA SER A 183 -12.43 -9.62 11.21
C SER A 183 -12.68 -9.34 9.71
N THR A 184 -13.94 -9.47 9.27
CA THR A 184 -14.39 -9.23 7.88
C THR A 184 -14.82 -7.78 7.63
N SER A 185 -14.70 -6.87 8.60
CA SER A 185 -15.22 -5.49 8.51
C SER A 185 -14.72 -4.74 7.26
N ILE A 186 -13.44 -4.87 6.89
CA ILE A 186 -12.91 -4.18 5.71
C ILE A 186 -13.60 -4.69 4.43
N MET A 187 -13.83 -6.01 4.30
CA MET A 187 -14.55 -6.58 3.17
C MET A 187 -16.00 -6.11 3.14
N ALA A 188 -16.65 -6.05 4.29
CA ALA A 188 -18.02 -5.52 4.41
C ALA A 188 -18.09 -4.04 3.99
N VAL A 189 -17.10 -3.23 4.36
CA VAL A 189 -16.98 -1.83 3.90
C VAL A 189 -16.79 -1.77 2.38
N VAL A 190 -15.99 -2.65 1.77
CA VAL A 190 -15.82 -2.74 0.31
C VAL A 190 -17.16 -3.04 -0.37
N VAL A 191 -17.89 -4.06 0.09
CA VAL A 191 -19.20 -4.43 -0.46
C VAL A 191 -20.17 -3.27 -0.37
N PHE A 192 -20.30 -2.66 0.81
CA PHE A 192 -21.19 -1.52 1.02
C PHE A 192 -20.82 -0.31 0.15
N SER A 193 -19.54 0.04 0.07
CA SER A 193 -19.06 1.17 -0.74
C SER A 193 -19.34 0.95 -2.23
N THR A 194 -19.18 -0.30 -2.68
CA THR A 194 -19.48 -0.69 -4.07
C THR A 194 -20.99 -0.56 -4.36
N MET A 195 -21.85 -1.07 -3.47
CA MET A 195 -23.30 -0.96 -3.62
C MET A 195 -23.75 0.51 -3.59
N LEU A 196 -23.21 1.32 -2.67
CA LEU A 196 -23.50 2.74 -2.59
C LEU A 196 -23.03 3.50 -3.85
N GLY A 197 -21.87 3.10 -4.41
CA GLY A 197 -21.37 3.63 -5.67
C GLY A 197 -22.31 3.33 -6.85
N PHE A 198 -22.83 2.12 -6.95
CA PHE A 198 -23.83 1.76 -7.94
C PHE A 198 -25.16 2.53 -7.73
N ALA A 199 -25.58 2.72 -6.47
CA ALA A 199 -26.77 3.53 -6.16
C ALA A 199 -26.57 5.00 -6.58
N ALA A 200 -25.39 5.59 -6.34
CA ALA A 200 -25.04 6.93 -6.79
C ALA A 200 -25.06 7.04 -8.33
N LEU A 201 -24.53 6.03 -9.03
CA LEU A 201 -24.56 5.95 -10.49
C LEU A 201 -25.99 5.84 -11.03
N ALA A 202 -26.84 5.01 -10.43
CA ALA A 202 -28.24 4.88 -10.79
C ALA A 202 -28.99 6.20 -10.56
N LEU A 203 -28.75 6.86 -9.41
CA LEU A 203 -29.33 8.15 -9.10
C LEU A 203 -28.95 9.23 -10.11
N LYS A 204 -27.70 9.25 -10.58
CA LYS A 204 -27.23 10.18 -11.61
C LYS A 204 -27.97 9.96 -12.95
N ARG A 205 -28.30 8.69 -13.27
CA ARG A 205 -29.07 8.33 -14.46
C ARG A 205 -30.54 8.76 -14.35
N ASP A 206 -31.17 8.50 -13.18
CA ASP A 206 -32.60 8.72 -12.97
C ASP A 206 -32.92 10.18 -12.67
N LYS A 207 -32.04 10.87 -11.94
CA LYS A 207 -32.18 12.28 -11.50
C LYS A 207 -30.84 13.00 -11.63
N PRO A 208 -30.45 13.47 -12.84
CA PRO A 208 -29.12 14.01 -13.13
C PRO A 208 -28.66 15.12 -12.17
N GLU A 209 -29.53 16.10 -11.88
CA GLU A 209 -29.18 17.21 -10.99
C GLU A 209 -28.84 16.76 -9.56
N ILE A 210 -29.57 15.77 -9.01
CA ILE A 210 -29.30 15.22 -7.70
C ILE A 210 -28.03 14.36 -7.77
N GLY A 211 -27.90 13.56 -8.81
CA GLY A 211 -26.72 12.70 -9.03
C GLY A 211 -25.43 13.49 -9.13
N GLU A 212 -25.43 14.65 -9.78
CA GLU A 212 -24.25 15.54 -9.86
C GLU A 212 -23.89 16.15 -8.51
N ARG A 213 -24.89 16.56 -7.73
CA ARG A 213 -24.65 17.05 -6.34
C ARG A 213 -24.05 15.95 -5.46
N VAL A 214 -24.58 14.72 -5.56
CA VAL A 214 -24.04 13.56 -4.83
C VAL A 214 -22.59 13.27 -5.27
N GLN A 215 -22.30 13.28 -6.58
CA GLN A 215 -20.96 13.09 -7.10
C GLN A 215 -19.98 14.15 -6.59
N THR A 216 -20.38 15.42 -6.61
CA THR A 216 -19.59 16.53 -6.07
C THR A 216 -19.30 16.32 -4.57
N GLY A 217 -20.30 15.85 -3.81
CA GLY A 217 -20.13 15.51 -2.39
C GLY A 217 -19.13 14.38 -2.17
N ILE A 218 -19.19 13.31 -2.97
CA ILE A 218 -18.25 12.19 -2.94
C ILE A 218 -16.82 12.68 -3.24
N ASP A 219 -16.63 13.50 -4.28
CA ASP A 219 -15.34 14.03 -4.67
C ASP A 219 -14.77 14.96 -3.59
N THR A 220 -15.59 15.80 -3.00
CA THR A 220 -15.21 16.68 -1.89
C THR A 220 -14.73 15.86 -0.68
N LEU A 221 -15.47 14.82 -0.30
CA LEU A 221 -15.09 13.93 0.80
C LEU A 221 -13.80 13.15 0.48
N GLN A 222 -13.65 12.70 -0.76
CA GLN A 222 -12.40 12.04 -1.21
C GLN A 222 -11.19 12.98 -1.05
N HIS A 223 -11.30 14.23 -1.50
CA HIS A 223 -10.24 15.22 -1.34
C HIS A 223 -9.89 15.47 0.13
N LEU A 224 -10.91 15.56 1.01
CA LEU A 224 -10.72 15.72 2.44
C LEU A 224 -9.96 14.55 3.06
N ILE A 225 -10.37 13.31 2.76
CA ILE A 225 -9.71 12.11 3.28
C ILE A 225 -8.28 11.99 2.73
N LEU A 226 -8.05 12.26 1.45
CA LEU A 226 -6.71 12.27 0.87
C LEU A 226 -5.81 13.37 1.49
N ARG A 227 -6.39 14.50 1.91
CA ARG A 227 -5.65 15.53 2.66
C ARG A 227 -5.24 15.02 4.05
N LEU A 228 -6.14 14.36 4.76
CA LEU A 228 -5.84 13.73 6.05
C LEU A 228 -4.72 12.67 5.90
N VAL A 229 -4.81 11.79 4.90
CA VAL A 229 -3.75 10.82 4.60
C VAL A 229 -2.41 11.51 4.38
N ARG A 230 -2.35 12.56 3.57
CA ARG A 230 -1.11 13.33 3.34
C ARG A 230 -0.56 13.95 4.63
N MET A 231 -1.41 14.40 5.55
CA MET A 231 -0.96 14.90 6.86
C MET A 231 -0.27 13.80 7.67
N VAL A 232 -0.86 12.60 7.71
CA VAL A 232 -0.25 11.45 8.41
C VAL A 232 1.05 11.01 7.74
N LEU A 233 1.10 10.93 6.40
CA LEU A 233 2.29 10.56 5.65
C LEU A 233 3.45 11.56 5.82
N ARG A 234 3.18 12.82 6.16
CA ARG A 234 4.21 13.79 6.52
C ARG A 234 4.98 13.42 7.79
N LEU A 235 4.42 12.60 8.65
CA LEU A 235 5.06 12.14 9.89
C LEU A 235 5.94 10.89 9.68
N THR A 236 5.92 10.30 8.47
CA THR A 236 6.65 9.06 8.15
C THR A 236 8.13 9.09 8.57
N PRO A 237 8.94 10.14 8.29
CA PRO A 237 10.35 10.13 8.68
C PRO A 237 10.55 9.94 10.20
N TYR A 238 9.70 10.55 11.02
CA TYR A 238 9.81 10.47 12.48
C TYR A 238 9.35 9.12 13.02
N GLY A 239 8.24 8.59 12.46
CA GLY A 239 7.74 7.26 12.80
C GLY A 239 8.73 6.17 12.43
N VAL A 240 9.33 6.25 11.24
CA VAL A 240 10.34 5.31 10.75
C VAL A 240 11.61 5.37 11.56
N LEU A 241 12.13 6.56 11.88
CA LEU A 241 13.27 6.72 12.79
C LEU A 241 13.02 5.97 14.10
N ALA A 242 11.86 6.18 14.72
CA ALA A 242 11.51 5.55 16.00
C ALA A 242 11.41 4.03 15.88
N LEU A 243 10.73 3.53 14.83
CA LEU A 243 10.55 2.09 14.61
C LEU A 243 11.89 1.40 14.34
N MET A 244 12.75 1.98 13.49
CA MET A 244 14.08 1.40 13.19
C MET A 244 15.01 1.42 14.38
N THR A 245 15.08 2.54 15.13
CA THR A 245 15.85 2.64 16.37
C THR A 245 15.43 1.55 17.34
N ARG A 246 14.12 1.33 17.51
CA ARG A 246 13.59 0.31 18.40
C ARG A 246 13.93 -1.11 17.92
N VAL A 247 13.71 -1.42 16.65
CA VAL A 247 13.99 -2.75 16.09
C VAL A 247 15.45 -3.11 16.27
N VAL A 248 16.36 -2.27 15.77
CA VAL A 248 17.80 -2.55 15.85
C VAL A 248 18.30 -2.54 17.29
N GLY A 249 17.81 -1.62 18.15
CA GLY A 249 18.23 -1.55 19.55
C GLY A 249 17.70 -2.69 20.44
N SER A 250 16.68 -3.44 20.00
CA SER A 250 16.06 -4.52 20.79
C SER A 250 16.26 -5.91 20.19
N SER A 251 16.77 -6.04 18.97
CA SER A 251 16.94 -7.30 18.25
C SER A 251 18.38 -7.77 18.28
N ASN A 252 18.59 -9.07 18.19
CA ASN A 252 19.94 -9.61 18.01
C ASN A 252 20.43 -9.45 16.56
N VAL A 253 21.71 -9.75 16.30
CA VAL A 253 22.33 -9.55 14.97
C VAL A 253 21.66 -10.43 13.91
N ASP A 254 21.27 -11.65 14.27
CA ASP A 254 20.63 -12.60 13.35
C ASP A 254 19.25 -12.10 12.91
N ASP A 255 18.48 -11.49 13.80
CA ASP A 255 17.18 -10.88 13.49
C ASP A 255 17.33 -9.71 12.51
N VAL A 256 18.36 -8.87 12.69
CA VAL A 256 18.67 -7.75 11.77
C VAL A 256 19.10 -8.28 10.40
N TYR A 257 19.86 -9.36 10.36
CA TYR A 257 20.27 -10.01 9.11
C TYR A 257 19.07 -10.60 8.36
N ASN A 258 18.19 -11.32 9.06
CA ASN A 258 16.95 -11.88 8.50
C ASN A 258 16.04 -10.78 7.94
N LEU A 259 15.97 -9.64 8.62
CA LEU A 259 15.21 -8.47 8.16
C LEU A 259 15.81 -7.89 6.87
N GLY A 260 17.15 -7.82 6.77
CA GLY A 260 17.86 -7.45 5.53
C GLY A 260 17.58 -8.42 4.38
N GLY A 261 17.63 -9.73 4.66
CA GLY A 261 17.28 -10.79 3.73
C GLY A 261 15.84 -10.65 3.18
N PHE A 262 14.89 -10.31 4.04
CA PHE A 262 13.50 -10.05 3.64
C PHE A 262 13.39 -8.85 2.67
N VAL A 263 14.13 -7.76 2.91
CA VAL A 263 14.16 -6.61 1.99
C VAL A 263 14.70 -7.02 0.62
N VAL A 264 15.84 -7.72 0.58
CA VAL A 264 16.45 -8.18 -0.67
C VAL A 264 15.51 -9.11 -1.43
N ALA A 265 14.94 -10.12 -0.76
CA ALA A 265 13.99 -11.05 -1.34
C ALA A 265 12.75 -10.33 -1.90
N SER A 266 12.26 -9.33 -1.17
CA SER A 266 11.13 -8.50 -1.64
C SER A 266 11.47 -7.80 -2.95
N TYR A 267 12.64 -7.17 -3.08
CA TYR A 267 13.05 -6.51 -4.33
C TYR A 267 13.29 -7.49 -5.48
N VAL A 268 13.80 -8.71 -5.19
CA VAL A 268 13.87 -9.78 -6.21
C VAL A 268 12.46 -10.14 -6.70
N GLY A 269 11.51 -10.33 -5.78
CA GLY A 269 10.11 -10.60 -6.13
C GLY A 269 9.48 -9.46 -6.95
N LEU A 270 9.71 -8.20 -6.57
CA LEU A 270 9.23 -7.04 -7.32
C LEU A 270 9.84 -6.97 -8.73
N GLY A 271 11.13 -7.30 -8.88
CA GLY A 271 11.79 -7.41 -10.18
C GLY A 271 11.16 -8.48 -11.07
N LEU A 272 10.84 -9.65 -10.51
CA LEU A 272 10.15 -10.72 -11.23
C LEU A 272 8.73 -10.30 -11.66
N ILE A 273 8.03 -9.51 -10.87
CA ILE A 273 6.71 -8.96 -11.27
C ILE A 273 6.85 -7.92 -12.39
N LEU A 274 7.90 -7.09 -12.40
CA LEU A 274 8.17 -6.21 -13.56
C LEU A 274 8.42 -7.04 -14.83
N LEU A 275 9.16 -8.12 -14.74
CA LEU A 275 9.37 -9.03 -15.86
C LEU A 275 8.06 -9.72 -16.30
N LEU A 276 7.17 -10.06 -15.37
CA LEU A 276 5.82 -10.54 -15.68
C LEU A 276 5.03 -9.49 -16.47
N HIS A 277 5.02 -8.23 -16.04
CA HIS A 277 4.36 -7.16 -16.78
C HIS A 277 4.96 -6.99 -18.18
N ALA A 278 6.30 -7.03 -18.31
CA ALA A 278 6.98 -7.02 -19.61
C ALA A 278 6.54 -8.18 -20.50
N ALA A 279 6.45 -9.39 -19.96
CA ALA A 279 6.01 -10.58 -20.69
C ALA A 279 4.56 -10.44 -21.18
N ILE A 280 3.67 -9.90 -20.33
CA ILE A 280 2.26 -9.66 -20.70
C ILE A 280 2.18 -8.63 -21.85
N ILE A 281 2.89 -7.50 -21.74
CA ILE A 281 2.97 -6.47 -22.80
C ILE A 281 3.49 -7.10 -24.11
N THR A 282 4.56 -7.89 -24.05
CA THR A 282 5.11 -8.60 -25.21
C THR A 282 4.10 -9.57 -25.80
N GLY A 283 3.37 -10.32 -24.97
CA GLY A 283 2.34 -11.26 -25.38
C GLY A 283 1.18 -10.61 -26.14
N THR A 284 0.96 -9.31 -25.98
CA THR A 284 -0.03 -8.54 -26.76
C THR A 284 0.55 -7.94 -28.04
N GLY A 285 1.81 -8.23 -28.37
CA GLY A 285 2.49 -7.72 -29.57
C GLY A 285 3.04 -6.29 -29.41
N LEU A 286 3.11 -5.78 -28.19
CA LEU A 286 3.66 -4.46 -27.89
C LEU A 286 5.12 -4.57 -27.39
N ASN A 287 5.93 -3.52 -27.66
CA ASN A 287 7.32 -3.48 -27.22
C ASN A 287 7.42 -3.10 -25.72
N PRO A 288 7.88 -4.00 -24.83
CA PRO A 288 7.95 -3.74 -23.40
C PRO A 288 8.99 -2.67 -23.04
N VAL A 289 10.08 -2.56 -23.80
CA VAL A 289 11.10 -1.53 -23.55
C VAL A 289 10.50 -0.14 -23.77
N ARG A 290 9.74 0.03 -24.87
CA ARG A 290 9.04 1.27 -25.15
C ARG A 290 7.97 1.59 -24.11
N PHE A 291 7.23 0.59 -23.68
CA PHE A 291 6.27 0.72 -22.58
C PHE A 291 6.96 1.29 -21.33
N TYR A 292 8.05 0.66 -20.86
CA TYR A 292 8.75 1.11 -19.67
C TYR A 292 9.40 2.49 -19.81
N GLN A 293 9.95 2.83 -20.97
CA GLN A 293 10.47 4.18 -21.23
C GLN A 293 9.40 5.26 -21.02
N LYS A 294 8.16 4.98 -21.47
CA LYS A 294 7.04 5.92 -21.35
C LYS A 294 6.46 6.01 -19.95
N VAL A 295 6.39 4.90 -19.23
CA VAL A 295 5.80 4.86 -17.88
C VAL A 295 6.81 5.18 -16.77
N LEU A 296 8.11 5.17 -17.05
CA LEU A 296 9.17 5.38 -16.05
C LEU A 296 8.97 6.64 -15.19
N PRO A 297 8.57 7.81 -15.72
CA PRO A 297 8.30 8.98 -14.90
C PRO A 297 7.19 8.75 -13.87
N VAL A 298 6.12 8.02 -14.24
CA VAL A 298 5.02 7.67 -13.35
C VAL A 298 5.49 6.69 -12.27
N LEU A 299 6.29 5.69 -12.66
CA LEU A 299 6.84 4.70 -11.72
C LEU A 299 7.80 5.37 -10.72
N THR A 300 8.62 6.31 -11.18
CA THR A 300 9.50 7.12 -10.31
C THR A 300 8.69 7.96 -9.33
N PHE A 301 7.62 8.60 -9.79
CA PHE A 301 6.70 9.33 -8.92
C PHE A 301 6.02 8.39 -7.91
N ALA A 302 5.51 7.24 -8.35
CA ALA A 302 4.89 6.24 -7.48
C ALA A 302 5.88 5.71 -6.42
N PHE A 303 7.12 5.42 -6.82
CA PHE A 303 8.20 4.99 -5.94
C PHE A 303 8.49 6.05 -4.86
N THR A 304 8.58 7.32 -5.24
CA THR A 304 8.93 8.40 -4.30
C THR A 304 7.74 8.84 -3.44
N SER A 305 6.53 8.88 -3.99
CA SER A 305 5.31 9.29 -3.26
C SER A 305 4.79 8.20 -2.33
N ARG A 306 5.09 6.92 -2.61
CA ARG A 306 4.59 5.75 -1.88
C ARG A 306 3.06 5.71 -1.81
N SER A 307 2.40 6.17 -2.86
CA SER A 307 0.94 6.25 -2.94
C SER A 307 0.46 6.00 -4.36
N SER A 308 -0.13 4.82 -4.60
CA SER A 308 -0.78 4.51 -5.88
C SER A 308 -1.94 5.47 -6.16
N ALA A 309 -2.66 5.89 -5.12
CA ALA A 309 -3.76 6.85 -5.25
C ALA A 309 -3.26 8.24 -5.70
N ALA A 310 -2.11 8.71 -5.18
CA ALA A 310 -1.52 9.95 -5.62
C ALA A 310 -0.98 9.90 -7.06
N ALA A 311 -0.64 8.70 -7.55
CA ALA A 311 -0.17 8.49 -8.91
C ALA A 311 -1.29 8.43 -9.96
N ILE A 312 -2.57 8.34 -9.55
CA ILE A 312 -3.71 8.20 -10.49
C ILE A 312 -3.70 9.28 -11.59
N PRO A 313 -3.64 10.60 -11.29
CA PRO A 313 -3.72 11.62 -12.33
C PRO A 313 -2.59 11.47 -13.37
N LEU A 314 -1.36 11.28 -12.90
CA LEU A 314 -0.20 11.13 -13.79
C LEU A 314 -0.25 9.80 -14.57
N SER A 315 -0.78 8.74 -13.96
CA SER A 315 -1.01 7.44 -14.61
C SER A 315 -2.04 7.57 -15.75
N VAL A 316 -3.16 8.25 -15.51
CA VAL A 316 -4.20 8.51 -16.52
C VAL A 316 -3.63 9.35 -17.67
N GLU A 317 -2.99 10.46 -17.35
CA GLU A 317 -2.37 11.33 -18.36
C GLU A 317 -1.38 10.57 -19.23
N THR A 318 -0.47 9.80 -18.63
CA THR A 318 0.53 9.02 -19.38
C THR A 318 -0.10 7.91 -20.20
N GLN A 319 -1.11 7.22 -19.68
CA GLN A 319 -1.83 6.19 -20.43
C GLN A 319 -2.50 6.77 -21.67
N VAL A 320 -3.15 7.92 -21.55
CA VAL A 320 -3.83 8.57 -22.68
C VAL A 320 -2.84 9.19 -23.66
N SER A 321 -1.94 10.06 -23.19
CA SER A 321 -1.11 10.91 -24.03
C SER A 321 0.12 10.20 -24.61
N ARG A 322 0.63 9.14 -23.93
CA ARG A 322 1.87 8.47 -24.33
C ARG A 322 1.66 7.00 -24.75
N LEU A 323 0.74 6.29 -24.10
CA LEU A 323 0.47 4.88 -24.43
C LEU A 323 -0.67 4.71 -25.42
N GLY A 324 -1.44 5.75 -25.71
CA GLY A 324 -2.58 5.67 -26.64
C GLY A 324 -3.78 4.88 -26.10
N VAL A 325 -3.91 4.79 -24.78
CA VAL A 325 -5.03 4.13 -24.09
C VAL A 325 -6.24 5.07 -24.08
N PRO A 326 -7.45 4.62 -24.45
CA PRO A 326 -8.66 5.45 -24.37
C PRO A 326 -8.89 6.01 -22.97
N PRO A 327 -9.36 7.27 -22.82
CA PRO A 327 -9.55 7.91 -21.51
C PRO A 327 -10.42 7.11 -20.55
N ALA A 328 -11.47 6.43 -21.03
CA ALA A 328 -12.32 5.58 -20.19
C ALA A 328 -11.56 4.41 -19.57
N VAL A 329 -10.75 3.70 -20.36
CA VAL A 329 -9.92 2.58 -19.91
C VAL A 329 -8.81 3.07 -18.97
N ALA A 330 -8.15 4.18 -19.32
CA ALA A 330 -7.09 4.77 -18.50
C ALA A 330 -7.59 5.19 -17.10
N ASN A 331 -8.73 5.88 -17.04
CA ASN A 331 -9.36 6.26 -15.76
C ASN A 331 -9.79 5.04 -14.96
N PHE A 332 -10.38 4.03 -15.61
CA PHE A 332 -10.80 2.81 -14.95
C PHE A 332 -9.60 2.05 -14.39
N SER A 333 -8.59 1.77 -15.21
CA SER A 333 -7.41 0.99 -14.81
C SER A 333 -6.61 1.69 -13.70
N ALA A 334 -6.40 3.01 -13.79
CA ALA A 334 -5.68 3.76 -12.77
C ALA A 334 -6.45 3.81 -11.43
N SER A 335 -7.76 4.08 -11.47
CA SER A 335 -8.58 4.19 -10.26
C SER A 335 -8.78 2.85 -9.57
N PHE A 336 -9.16 1.81 -10.31
CA PHE A 336 -9.36 0.47 -9.76
C PHE A 336 -8.04 -0.20 -9.39
N GLY A 337 -6.99 -0.07 -10.20
CA GLY A 337 -5.67 -0.61 -9.90
C GLY A 337 -5.00 0.03 -8.67
N ALA A 338 -5.46 1.22 -8.23
CA ALA A 338 -5.05 1.79 -6.96
C ALA A 338 -5.75 1.15 -5.73
N THR A 339 -6.80 0.35 -5.93
CA THR A 339 -7.61 -0.23 -4.85
C THR A 339 -7.89 -1.73 -5.01
N ILE A 340 -7.61 -2.30 -6.17
CA ILE A 340 -7.87 -3.71 -6.50
C ILE A 340 -6.65 -4.28 -7.22
N GLY A 341 -6.26 -5.50 -6.87
CA GLY A 341 -5.24 -6.24 -7.60
C GLY A 341 -3.85 -5.62 -7.54
N GLN A 342 -3.46 -5.12 -6.39
CA GLN A 342 -2.14 -4.53 -6.18
C GLN A 342 -1.07 -5.62 -6.06
N ASN A 343 -0.32 -5.86 -7.13
CA ASN A 343 0.63 -6.97 -7.26
C ASN A 343 1.69 -7.00 -6.15
N GLY A 344 2.26 -5.84 -5.81
CA GLY A 344 3.27 -5.72 -4.77
C GLY A 344 2.70 -5.77 -3.35
N CYS A 345 1.61 -5.01 -3.11
CA CYS A 345 1.04 -4.84 -1.77
C CYS A 345 0.09 -5.98 -1.37
N ALA A 346 -0.71 -6.49 -2.30
CA ALA A 346 -1.74 -7.48 -2.01
C ALA A 346 -1.38 -8.89 -2.51
N GLY A 347 -0.53 -9.01 -3.53
CA GLY A 347 -0.04 -10.30 -4.02
C GLY A 347 1.24 -10.74 -3.31
N LEU A 348 2.36 -10.11 -3.62
CA LEU A 348 3.70 -10.50 -3.18
C LEU A 348 3.85 -10.52 -1.65
N TYR A 349 3.62 -9.38 -1.01
CA TYR A 349 3.95 -9.16 0.39
C TYR A 349 3.17 -10.07 1.35
N PRO A 350 1.84 -10.20 1.27
CA PRO A 350 1.11 -11.11 2.14
C PRO A 350 1.50 -12.57 1.96
N ALA A 351 1.81 -12.97 0.72
CA ALA A 351 2.24 -14.33 0.42
C ALA A 351 3.62 -14.64 1.03
N MET A 352 4.56 -13.69 0.94
CA MET A 352 5.87 -13.81 1.61
C MET A 352 5.70 -13.99 3.12
N LEU A 353 4.84 -13.19 3.75
CA LEU A 353 4.57 -13.30 5.20
C LEU A 353 3.94 -14.63 5.57
N ALA A 354 2.95 -15.09 4.81
CA ALA A 354 2.29 -16.36 5.08
C ALA A 354 3.29 -17.52 5.06
N VAL A 355 4.19 -17.55 4.07
CA VAL A 355 5.25 -18.58 3.95
C VAL A 355 6.26 -18.50 5.09
N MET A 356 6.67 -17.29 5.50
CA MET A 356 7.60 -17.10 6.62
C MET A 356 7.04 -17.57 7.95
N ILE A 357 5.72 -17.40 8.15
CA ILE A 357 5.05 -17.64 9.43
C ILE A 357 4.56 -19.10 9.54
N ALA A 358 4.20 -19.74 8.43
CA ALA A 358 3.61 -21.07 8.38
C ALA A 358 4.40 -22.14 9.17
N PRO A 359 5.76 -22.23 9.10
CA PRO A 359 6.51 -23.23 9.85
C PRO A 359 6.33 -23.11 11.36
N GLY A 360 6.31 -21.88 11.90
CA GLY A 360 6.06 -21.64 13.33
C GLY A 360 4.66 -22.04 13.80
N ALA A 361 3.70 -22.15 12.87
CA ALA A 361 2.35 -22.69 13.11
C ALA A 361 2.24 -24.20 12.82
N GLY A 362 3.36 -24.89 12.54
CA GLY A 362 3.38 -26.32 12.20
C GLY A 362 2.85 -26.64 10.81
N ILE A 363 2.79 -25.66 9.91
CA ILE A 363 2.28 -25.81 8.54
C ILE A 363 3.47 -25.87 7.58
N ASP A 364 3.47 -26.88 6.69
CA ASP A 364 4.43 -26.94 5.59
C ASP A 364 4.10 -25.87 4.53
N PRO A 365 4.95 -24.81 4.37
CA PRO A 365 4.71 -23.73 3.43
C PRO A 365 4.81 -24.18 1.97
N THR A 366 5.39 -25.35 1.69
CA THR A 366 5.56 -25.91 0.33
C THR A 366 4.43 -26.84 -0.08
N SER A 367 3.50 -27.16 0.82
CA SER A 367 2.35 -28.00 0.50
C SER A 367 1.42 -27.31 -0.52
N LEU A 368 1.00 -28.05 -1.56
CA LEU A 368 0.11 -27.52 -2.61
C LEU A 368 -1.19 -26.92 -2.07
N PRO A 369 -1.89 -27.56 -1.08
CA PRO A 369 -3.10 -26.96 -0.52
C PRO A 369 -2.84 -25.60 0.16
N PHE A 370 -1.72 -25.46 0.87
CA PHE A 370 -1.38 -24.20 1.52
C PHE A 370 -1.05 -23.13 0.49
N MET A 371 -0.21 -23.43 -0.52
CA MET A 371 0.13 -22.50 -1.58
C MET A 371 -1.11 -22.03 -2.35
N ALA A 372 -2.02 -22.94 -2.71
CA ALA A 372 -3.27 -22.61 -3.37
C ALA A 372 -4.16 -21.71 -2.49
N SER A 373 -4.23 -21.98 -1.19
CA SER A 373 -4.97 -21.16 -0.24
C SER A 373 -4.39 -19.76 -0.11
N VAL A 374 -3.05 -19.62 -0.01
CA VAL A 374 -2.36 -18.32 0.02
C VAL A 374 -2.68 -17.51 -1.25
N ILE A 375 -2.53 -18.12 -2.43
CA ILE A 375 -2.80 -17.46 -3.71
C ILE A 375 -4.28 -17.03 -3.80
N GLY A 376 -5.19 -17.93 -3.46
CA GLY A 376 -6.63 -17.65 -3.51
C GLY A 376 -7.04 -16.52 -2.57
N VAL A 377 -6.62 -16.59 -1.31
CA VAL A 377 -6.94 -15.58 -0.30
C VAL A 377 -6.28 -14.23 -0.62
N ALA A 378 -5.00 -14.21 -1.05
CA ALA A 378 -4.33 -12.99 -1.45
C ALA A 378 -5.04 -12.31 -2.64
N THR A 379 -5.44 -13.10 -3.65
CA THR A 379 -6.13 -12.58 -4.83
C THR A 379 -7.51 -12.01 -4.48
N LEU A 380 -8.34 -12.75 -3.75
CA LEU A 380 -9.66 -12.29 -3.32
C LEU A 380 -9.57 -11.13 -2.32
N GLY A 381 -8.62 -11.23 -1.37
CA GLY A 381 -8.36 -10.20 -0.38
C GLY A 381 -7.76 -8.92 -0.95
N SER A 382 -7.26 -8.95 -2.20
CA SER A 382 -6.73 -7.76 -2.87
C SER A 382 -7.80 -6.72 -3.22
N VAL A 383 -9.07 -7.12 -3.22
CA VAL A 383 -10.20 -6.22 -3.50
C VAL A 383 -10.39 -5.27 -2.32
N GLY A 384 -10.21 -3.98 -2.55
CA GLY A 384 -10.40 -2.94 -1.53
C GLY A 384 -9.17 -2.57 -0.71
N ILE A 385 -7.99 -3.04 -1.10
CA ILE A 385 -6.74 -2.59 -0.48
C ILE A 385 -6.42 -1.17 -0.94
N ALA A 386 -6.46 -0.23 0.00
CA ALA A 386 -6.19 1.17 -0.33
C ALA A 386 -4.73 1.37 -0.81
N GLY A 387 -4.56 2.03 -1.95
CA GLY A 387 -3.27 2.36 -2.55
C GLY A 387 -2.54 3.51 -1.86
N VAL A 388 -2.35 3.40 -0.55
CA VAL A 388 -1.64 4.36 0.30
C VAL A 388 -0.66 3.64 1.20
N GLY A 389 0.32 4.38 1.71
CA GLY A 389 1.30 3.81 2.65
C GLY A 389 0.62 3.03 3.78
N GLY A 390 1.08 1.80 4.01
CA GLY A 390 0.47 0.87 4.97
C GLY A 390 -0.60 -0.07 4.39
N GLY A 391 -1.04 0.09 3.14
CA GLY A 391 -2.01 -0.78 2.50
C GLY A 391 -1.60 -2.25 2.47
N ALA A 392 -0.31 -2.52 2.30
CA ALA A 392 0.23 -3.88 2.31
C ALA A 392 0.11 -4.56 3.69
N THR A 393 0.28 -3.81 4.78
CA THR A 393 0.05 -4.34 6.13
C THR A 393 -1.38 -4.85 6.30
N PHE A 394 -2.36 -4.12 5.74
CA PHE A 394 -3.75 -4.58 5.75
C PHE A 394 -3.97 -5.81 4.89
N ALA A 395 -3.39 -5.85 3.70
CA ALA A 395 -3.44 -7.04 2.86
C ALA A 395 -2.87 -8.26 3.61
N ALA A 396 -1.75 -8.09 4.29
CA ALA A 396 -1.14 -9.12 5.10
C ALA A 396 -2.07 -9.58 6.24
N LEU A 397 -2.69 -8.64 6.96
CA LEU A 397 -3.63 -8.97 8.04
C LEU A 397 -4.82 -9.78 7.52
N VAL A 398 -5.37 -9.40 6.36
CA VAL A 398 -6.47 -10.15 5.71
C VAL A 398 -6.02 -11.58 5.39
N VAL A 399 -4.86 -11.74 4.73
CA VAL A 399 -4.37 -13.05 4.30
C VAL A 399 -4.00 -13.93 5.50
N LEU A 400 -3.24 -13.40 6.46
CA LEU A 400 -2.84 -14.15 7.64
C LEU A 400 -4.03 -14.56 8.50
N SER A 401 -5.01 -13.66 8.70
CA SER A 401 -6.23 -13.98 9.45
C SER A 401 -7.06 -15.05 8.75
N ALA A 402 -7.24 -14.95 7.43
CA ALA A 402 -8.00 -15.95 6.67
C ALA A 402 -7.34 -17.33 6.63
N LEU A 403 -6.01 -17.38 6.78
CA LEU A 403 -5.23 -18.61 6.86
C LEU A 403 -5.00 -19.10 8.31
N ASN A 404 -5.59 -18.45 9.30
CA ASN A 404 -5.39 -18.73 10.73
C ASN A 404 -3.91 -18.70 11.17
N LEU A 405 -3.12 -17.79 10.56
CA LEU A 405 -1.71 -17.60 10.89
C LEU A 405 -1.54 -16.46 11.90
N PRO A 406 -0.55 -16.54 12.81
CA PRO A 406 -0.25 -15.48 13.77
C PRO A 406 0.03 -14.14 13.10
N VAL A 407 -0.80 -13.14 13.33
CA VAL A 407 -0.70 -11.81 12.73
C VAL A 407 0.29 -10.87 13.44
N ALA A 408 0.73 -11.23 14.63
CA ALA A 408 1.65 -10.41 15.44
C ALA A 408 2.97 -10.11 14.71
N LEU A 409 3.47 -11.06 13.91
CA LEU A 409 4.72 -10.94 13.16
C LEU A 409 4.63 -9.93 12.01
N ALA A 410 3.45 -9.68 11.45
CA ALA A 410 3.27 -8.61 10.48
C ALA A 410 3.62 -7.23 11.07
N GLY A 411 3.41 -7.05 12.38
CA GLY A 411 3.76 -5.83 13.11
C GLY A 411 5.27 -5.55 13.18
N LEU A 412 6.11 -6.59 13.22
CA LEU A 412 7.57 -6.44 13.26
C LEU A 412 8.13 -5.92 11.94
N LEU A 413 7.53 -6.32 10.82
CA LEU A 413 7.98 -5.94 9.49
C LEU A 413 7.55 -4.52 9.09
N ILE A 414 6.68 -3.86 9.88
CA ILE A 414 6.30 -2.44 9.67
C ILE A 414 7.53 -1.53 9.72
N SER A 415 8.56 -1.88 10.47
CA SER A 415 9.79 -1.07 10.57
C SER A 415 10.56 -0.97 9.25
N VAL A 416 10.62 -2.05 8.47
CA VAL A 416 11.26 -2.09 7.13
C VAL A 416 10.28 -1.84 6.00
N GLU A 417 8.98 -1.82 6.28
CA GLU A 417 7.94 -1.57 5.29
C GLU A 417 8.23 -0.33 4.42
N PRO A 418 8.70 0.82 4.96
CA PRO A 418 8.99 1.99 4.15
C PRO A 418 9.99 1.77 3.03
N LEU A 419 10.98 0.90 3.22
CA LEU A 419 11.98 0.57 2.20
C LEU A 419 11.37 -0.21 1.05
N ILE A 420 10.50 -1.17 1.36
CA ILE A 420 9.88 -2.06 0.39
C ILE A 420 8.67 -1.39 -0.26
N ASP A 421 7.94 -0.58 0.48
CA ASP A 421 6.72 0.09 0.06
C ASP A 421 6.94 1.00 -1.17
N MET A 422 8.11 1.62 -1.28
CA MET A 422 8.50 2.40 -2.47
C MET A 422 8.47 1.53 -3.73
N GLY A 423 9.13 0.37 -3.70
CA GLY A 423 9.15 -0.59 -4.79
C GLY A 423 7.77 -1.18 -5.07
N ARG A 424 7.05 -1.60 -4.02
CA ARG A 424 5.69 -2.16 -4.16
C ARG A 424 4.73 -1.17 -4.84
N THR A 425 4.79 0.10 -4.46
CA THR A 425 3.94 1.13 -5.04
C THR A 425 4.22 1.32 -6.53
N ALA A 426 5.49 1.36 -6.93
CA ALA A 426 5.86 1.43 -8.34
C ALA A 426 5.32 0.21 -9.13
N ILE A 427 5.43 -0.99 -8.55
CA ILE A 427 4.90 -2.22 -9.15
C ILE A 427 3.36 -2.21 -9.27
N ASN A 428 2.65 -1.74 -8.24
CA ASN A 428 1.19 -1.63 -8.28
C ASN A 428 0.74 -0.69 -9.42
N VAL A 429 1.40 0.45 -9.56
CA VAL A 429 1.12 1.41 -10.63
C VAL A 429 1.50 0.84 -12.00
N SER A 430 2.63 0.13 -12.12
CA SER A 430 3.01 -0.60 -13.33
C SER A 430 1.92 -1.62 -13.71
N GLY A 431 1.40 -2.39 -12.74
CA GLY A 431 0.32 -3.35 -12.96
C GLY A 431 -0.96 -2.70 -13.47
N SER A 432 -1.36 -1.56 -12.90
CA SER A 432 -2.56 -0.84 -13.34
C SER A 432 -2.40 -0.29 -14.77
N MET A 433 -1.24 0.26 -15.12
CA MET A 433 -0.95 0.75 -16.48
C MET A 433 -0.84 -0.40 -17.48
N THR A 434 -0.25 -1.54 -17.07
CA THR A 434 -0.24 -2.77 -17.87
C THR A 434 -1.68 -3.24 -18.15
N ALA A 435 -2.53 -3.29 -17.13
CA ALA A 435 -3.93 -3.71 -17.30
C ALA A 435 -4.71 -2.80 -18.25
N GLY A 436 -4.53 -1.48 -18.16
CA GLY A 436 -5.15 -0.52 -19.07
C GLY A 436 -4.67 -0.70 -20.51
N THR A 437 -3.36 -0.82 -20.71
CA THR A 437 -2.75 -0.98 -22.05
C THR A 437 -3.17 -2.30 -22.70
N VAL A 438 -3.11 -3.41 -21.95
CA VAL A 438 -3.50 -4.75 -22.43
C VAL A 438 -4.99 -4.79 -22.77
N THR A 439 -5.84 -4.26 -21.90
CA THR A 439 -7.29 -4.22 -22.14
C THR A 439 -7.61 -3.43 -23.40
N SER A 440 -7.02 -2.23 -23.58
CA SER A 440 -7.22 -1.41 -24.76
C SER A 440 -6.75 -2.13 -26.03
N ARG A 441 -5.63 -2.84 -25.93
CA ARG A 441 -5.12 -3.67 -27.05
C ARG A 441 -6.05 -4.81 -27.41
N MET A 442 -6.57 -5.53 -26.39
CA MET A 442 -7.52 -6.64 -26.61
C MET A 442 -8.86 -6.18 -27.17
N LEU A 443 -9.31 -4.98 -26.82
CA LEU A 443 -10.54 -4.39 -27.36
C LEU A 443 -10.35 -3.78 -28.76
N GLY A 444 -9.12 -3.68 -29.27
CA GLY A 444 -8.81 -3.03 -30.53
C GLY A 444 -8.90 -1.51 -30.50
N GLU A 445 -8.90 -0.92 -29.31
CA GLU A 445 -9.08 0.52 -29.07
C GLU A 445 -7.77 1.27 -28.80
N LEU A 446 -6.63 0.55 -28.77
CA LEU A 446 -5.32 1.18 -28.53
C LEU A 446 -4.88 2.00 -29.74
N ASP A 447 -4.53 3.27 -29.53
CA ASP A 447 -3.88 4.09 -30.58
C ASP A 447 -2.41 3.72 -30.72
N PHE A 448 -2.13 2.91 -31.76
CA PHE A 448 -0.77 2.46 -32.08
C PHE A 448 0.15 3.59 -32.48
N ALA A 449 -0.34 4.62 -33.16
CA ALA A 449 0.50 5.74 -33.61
C ALA A 449 1.07 6.46 -32.37
N THR A 450 0.25 6.71 -31.37
CA THR A 450 0.67 7.27 -30.09
C THR A 450 1.60 6.33 -29.32
N PHE A 451 1.32 5.00 -29.29
CA PHE A 451 2.20 4.03 -28.63
C PHE A 451 3.59 3.94 -29.30
N GLU A 452 3.65 3.99 -30.62
CA GLU A 452 4.89 3.89 -31.40
C GLU A 452 5.67 5.20 -31.49
N ALA A 453 5.05 6.36 -31.26
CA ALA A 453 5.72 7.66 -31.33
C ALA A 453 6.93 7.71 -30.37
N HIS A 454 8.03 8.31 -30.83
CA HIS A 454 9.17 8.65 -29.96
C HIS A 454 8.78 9.87 -29.13
N ASP A 455 8.79 9.75 -27.81
CA ASP A 455 8.56 10.90 -26.93
C ASP A 455 9.72 11.88 -27.07
N ALA A 456 9.39 13.16 -27.28
CA ALA A 456 10.33 14.23 -26.97
C ALA A 456 10.66 14.18 -25.47
N PRO A 457 11.90 14.53 -25.03
CA PRO A 457 12.23 14.55 -23.61
C PRO A 457 11.20 15.38 -22.85
N PRO A 458 10.80 14.98 -21.63
CA PRO A 458 9.80 15.69 -20.86
C PRO A 458 10.24 17.15 -20.71
N THR A 459 9.46 18.08 -21.23
CA THR A 459 9.55 19.48 -20.84
C THR A 459 9.27 19.53 -19.35
N GLU A 460 10.15 20.11 -18.56
CA GLU A 460 9.98 20.37 -17.13
C GLU A 460 8.76 21.30 -16.91
N ALA A 461 7.56 20.77 -17.05
CA ALA A 461 6.31 21.47 -16.76
C ALA A 461 5.67 20.83 -15.54
N GLY A 462 5.88 21.46 -14.38
CA GLY A 462 5.10 21.12 -13.20
C GLY A 462 5.79 21.07 -11.83
N ALA A 463 6.95 21.69 -11.70
CA ALA A 463 7.40 22.16 -10.39
C ALA A 463 7.15 23.67 -10.33
N ASP A 464 6.35 24.10 -9.37
CA ASP A 464 5.99 25.50 -9.06
C ASP A 464 4.75 26.08 -9.77
N THR A 465 3.57 25.76 -9.29
CA THR A 465 2.44 26.72 -9.23
C THR A 465 1.50 26.38 -8.07
N ASP A 466 1.99 26.43 -6.84
CA ASP A 466 1.10 26.43 -5.65
C ASP A 466 1.58 27.42 -4.57
N ASP A 467 2.33 28.50 -4.97
CA ASP A 467 2.62 29.64 -4.11
C ASP A 467 2.56 30.94 -4.94
N ALA A 468 1.40 31.23 -5.51
CA ALA A 468 1.09 32.61 -5.92
C ALA A 468 0.22 33.26 -4.83
N PRO A 469 0.63 34.38 -4.21
CA PRO A 469 -0.21 35.10 -3.27
C PRO A 469 -1.44 35.66 -4.00
N ALA A 470 -2.60 35.50 -3.38
CA ALA A 470 -3.85 36.05 -3.85
C ALA A 470 -3.68 37.57 -4.10
N GLY A 471 -3.73 37.97 -5.36
CA GLY A 471 -3.73 39.37 -5.76
C GLY A 471 -4.96 40.10 -5.21
N GLU A 472 -4.74 41.22 -4.57
CA GLU A 472 -5.74 42.17 -4.11
C GLU A 472 -6.67 42.62 -5.28
N PRO A 473 -7.96 42.82 -5.04
CA PRO A 473 -8.86 43.37 -6.03
C PRO A 473 -8.52 44.87 -6.27
N ALA A 474 -8.17 45.20 -7.51
CA ALA A 474 -7.96 46.57 -7.93
C ALA A 474 -9.23 47.40 -7.70
N GLY A 475 -9.10 48.39 -6.86
CA GLY A 475 -10.17 49.31 -6.48
C GLY A 475 -10.77 50.08 -7.63
N ALA A 476 -12.03 50.26 -7.58
CA ALA A 476 -12.80 51.23 -8.35
C ALA A 476 -12.30 52.65 -8.11
N ARG A 477 -11.93 53.36 -9.19
CA ARG A 477 -11.92 54.83 -9.21
C ARG A 477 -12.76 55.31 -10.38
N ALA A 478 -13.62 56.26 -10.01
CA ALA A 478 -14.49 57.14 -10.76
C ALA A 478 -15.79 56.56 -11.33
#